data_49825032cea8a948d722dd0ed9038f99
#
_entry.id   49825032cea8a948d722dd0ed9038f99
#
_cell.length_a   1.000
_cell.length_b   1.000
_cell.length_c   1.000
_cell.angle_alpha   90.00
_cell.angle_beta   90.00
_cell.angle_gamma   90.00
#
_symmetry.space_group_name_H-M   'P 1'
#
loop_
_entity.id
_entity.type
_entity.pdbx_description
1 polymer ?
#
loop_
_entity_poly.entity_id
_entity_poly.type
_entity_poly.pdbx_seq_one_letter_code
_entity_poly.pdbx_strand_id
1 'polypeptide(L)'
;MKNPIPLLLLLLLFCAAAWAAEGDLARGKVQSGACTGCHQADGNGRDNGSGESWPRLAGLDASYLATQLAAYKSGARKSASMKTFAMMMDDEKMTDIAAYYANLPPAAVPMSATSPDEALLARGKTLAEKGDAARGIPPCTQCHGADNHGDVSIPGITAQPPGYLQAQITAWQRGDRPNDSSDEKGMFPTARHLNAEDSTAVAAWLATQKP
;
A
#
# COMPACT_ATOMS: atom_id res chain seq x y z
N MET A 1 27.31 50.01 -49.68
CA MET A 1 26.32 48.91 -49.60
C MET A 1 26.61 48.17 -48.29
N LYS A 2 25.74 48.33 -47.28
CA LYS A 2 25.91 47.75 -45.92
C LYS A 2 24.99 46.57 -45.82
N ASN A 3 25.56 45.35 -45.64
CA ASN A 3 24.80 44.14 -45.39
C ASN A 3 24.32 44.12 -43.94
N PRO A 4 23.04 43.84 -43.65
CA PRO A 4 22.60 43.59 -42.29
C PRO A 4 22.88 42.13 -41.91
N ILE A 5 23.50 41.94 -40.76
CA ILE A 5 23.71 40.64 -40.08
C ILE A 5 22.37 40.25 -39.47
N PRO A 6 21.82 39.05 -39.74
CA PRO A 6 20.63 38.61 -39.05
C PRO A 6 20.97 38.18 -37.61
N LEU A 7 20.31 38.83 -36.67
CA LEU A 7 20.34 38.53 -35.24
C LEU A 7 19.60 37.22 -35.01
N LEU A 8 20.33 36.13 -34.89
CA LEU A 8 19.78 34.78 -34.57
C LEU A 8 19.39 34.77 -33.08
N LEU A 9 18.10 34.92 -32.80
CA LEU A 9 17.53 34.84 -31.46
C LEU A 9 17.52 33.40 -31.03
N LEU A 10 18.50 32.99 -30.22
CA LEU A 10 18.56 31.67 -29.61
C LEU A 10 17.54 31.58 -28.47
N LEU A 11 16.34 31.08 -28.75
CA LEU A 11 15.35 30.68 -27.72
C LEU A 11 15.87 29.47 -26.97
N LEU A 12 16.50 29.70 -25.81
CA LEU A 12 16.76 28.63 -24.82
C LEU A 12 15.42 28.25 -24.22
N LEU A 13 14.82 27.16 -24.73
CA LEU A 13 13.74 26.43 -24.07
C LEU A 13 14.31 25.83 -22.78
N PHE A 14 14.11 26.51 -21.65
CA PHE A 14 14.24 25.89 -20.33
C PHE A 14 13.14 24.85 -20.20
N CYS A 15 13.49 23.60 -20.50
CA CYS A 15 12.70 22.45 -20.11
C CYS A 15 12.83 22.33 -18.58
N ALA A 16 11.91 22.98 -17.83
CA ALA A 16 11.75 22.71 -16.41
C ALA A 16 11.27 21.26 -16.31
N ALA A 17 12.21 20.33 -16.12
CA ALA A 17 11.88 19.01 -15.66
C ALA A 17 11.16 19.22 -14.31
N ALA A 18 9.85 19.00 -14.29
CA ALA A 18 9.10 18.87 -13.06
C ALA A 18 9.63 17.58 -12.39
N TRP A 19 10.64 17.73 -11.54
CA TRP A 19 11.01 16.68 -10.62
C TRP A 19 9.81 16.52 -9.71
N ALA A 20 9.21 15.33 -9.71
CA ALA A 20 8.30 14.95 -8.64
C ALA A 20 9.08 15.19 -7.34
N ALA A 21 8.58 16.09 -6.50
CA ALA A 21 9.28 16.46 -5.28
C ALA A 21 9.40 15.19 -4.43
N GLU A 22 10.64 14.71 -4.24
CA GLU A 22 10.91 13.69 -3.25
C GLU A 22 10.47 14.27 -1.89
N GLY A 23 9.69 13.51 -1.11
CA GLY A 23 9.21 13.98 0.18
C GLY A 23 10.37 14.18 1.16
N ASP A 24 10.25 15.17 2.03
CA ASP A 24 11.24 15.47 3.07
C ASP A 24 11.06 14.53 4.26
N LEU A 25 12.04 13.68 4.50
CA LEU A 25 12.02 12.68 5.58
C LEU A 25 11.94 13.31 6.97
N ALA A 26 12.61 14.45 7.19
CA ALA A 26 12.64 15.11 8.50
C ALA A 26 11.28 15.76 8.80
N ARG A 27 10.68 16.44 7.83
CA ARG A 27 9.32 16.97 7.95
C ARG A 27 8.31 15.83 8.11
N GLY A 28 8.41 14.78 7.31
CA GLY A 28 7.55 13.59 7.38
C GLY A 28 7.56 12.95 8.74
N LYS A 29 8.74 12.80 9.37
CA LYS A 29 8.88 12.32 10.74
C LYS A 29 8.11 13.18 11.75
N VAL A 30 8.24 14.49 11.68
CA VAL A 30 7.53 15.41 12.59
C VAL A 30 6.02 15.34 12.35
N GLN A 31 5.62 15.35 11.09
CA GLN A 31 4.21 15.38 10.68
C GLN A 31 3.48 14.06 10.96
N SER A 32 4.20 12.94 11.02
CA SER A 32 3.64 11.61 11.28
C SER A 32 3.32 11.34 12.76
N GLY A 33 3.57 12.29 13.66
CA GLY A 33 3.36 12.10 15.11
C GLY A 33 1.99 11.55 15.49
N ALA A 34 0.91 12.04 14.86
CA ALA A 34 -0.44 11.54 15.10
C ALA A 34 -0.71 10.12 14.53
N CYS A 35 0.11 9.65 13.61
CA CYS A 35 -0.05 8.33 12.96
C CYS A 35 0.44 7.20 13.88
N THR A 36 1.39 7.51 14.78
CA THR A 36 2.06 6.52 15.63
C THR A 36 1.14 5.83 16.62
N GLY A 37 0.02 6.46 16.99
CA GLY A 37 -0.97 5.88 17.89
C GLY A 37 -1.60 4.58 17.37
N CYS A 38 -1.74 4.47 16.06
CA CYS A 38 -2.30 3.28 15.39
C CYS A 38 -1.20 2.48 14.68
N HIS A 39 -0.36 3.15 13.89
CA HIS A 39 0.65 2.48 13.06
C HIS A 39 1.98 2.19 13.77
N GLN A 40 2.07 2.49 15.06
CA GLN A 40 3.27 2.40 15.90
C GLN A 40 4.36 3.42 15.52
N ALA A 41 5.29 3.68 16.43
CA ALA A 41 6.37 4.65 16.20
C ALA A 41 7.37 4.19 15.12
N ASP A 42 7.51 2.89 14.95
CA ASP A 42 8.33 2.24 13.94
C ASP A 42 7.60 2.00 12.59
N GLY A 43 6.31 2.34 12.52
CA GLY A 43 5.50 2.17 11.31
C GLY A 43 5.13 0.73 10.99
N ASN A 44 5.39 -0.24 11.87
CA ASN A 44 5.15 -1.66 11.57
C ASN A 44 3.71 -2.12 11.82
N GLY A 45 2.86 -1.23 12.32
CA GLY A 45 1.46 -1.56 12.53
C GLY A 45 1.22 -2.43 13.76
N ARG A 46 -0.01 -2.90 13.91
CA ARG A 46 -0.40 -3.74 15.04
C ARG A 46 -1.62 -4.60 14.71
N ASP A 47 -1.61 -5.84 15.17
CA ASP A 47 -2.78 -6.70 15.26
C ASP A 47 -3.09 -6.95 16.75
N ASN A 48 -4.25 -6.54 17.20
CA ASN A 48 -4.65 -6.74 18.60
C ASN A 48 -5.51 -7.98 18.83
N GLY A 49 -5.72 -8.78 17.77
CA GLY A 49 -6.51 -10.02 17.85
C GLY A 49 -8.00 -9.85 18.10
N SER A 50 -8.48 -8.61 18.30
CA SER A 50 -9.89 -8.29 18.61
C SER A 50 -10.65 -7.66 17.42
N GLY A 51 -10.12 -7.82 16.22
CA GLY A 51 -10.72 -7.28 14.98
C GLY A 51 -10.24 -5.90 14.57
N GLU A 52 -9.47 -5.19 15.42
CA GLU A 52 -8.78 -3.97 15.03
C GLU A 52 -7.34 -4.29 14.64
N SER A 53 -7.03 -4.08 13.37
CA SER A 53 -5.70 -4.24 12.81
C SER A 53 -5.30 -2.98 12.08
N TRP A 54 -4.12 -2.46 12.40
CA TRP A 54 -3.54 -1.30 11.72
C TRP A 54 -2.34 -1.74 10.90
N PRO A 55 -2.30 -1.37 9.60
CA PRO A 55 -1.27 -1.88 8.70
C PRO A 55 0.13 -1.41 9.04
N ARG A 56 1.11 -2.22 8.66
CA ARG A 56 2.48 -1.82 8.47
C ARG A 56 2.55 -0.80 7.33
N LEU A 57 3.20 0.33 7.56
CA LEU A 57 3.53 1.37 6.59
C LEU A 57 5.03 1.34 6.26
N ALA A 58 5.85 0.95 7.23
CA ALA A 58 7.29 0.87 7.08
C ALA A 58 7.70 0.01 5.88
N GLY A 59 8.58 0.57 5.03
CA GLY A 59 9.11 -0.08 3.85
C GLY A 59 8.12 -0.27 2.69
N LEU A 60 6.90 0.28 2.76
CA LEU A 60 6.03 0.34 1.59
C LEU A 60 6.46 1.50 0.70
N ASP A 61 6.22 1.36 -0.61
CA ASP A 61 6.55 2.40 -1.58
C ASP A 61 5.90 3.75 -1.26
N ALA A 62 6.68 4.83 -1.36
CA ALA A 62 6.21 6.17 -1.00
C ALA A 62 5.07 6.65 -1.91
N SER A 63 5.12 6.36 -3.21
CA SER A 63 4.07 6.77 -4.15
C SER A 63 2.76 6.02 -3.87
N TYR A 64 2.85 4.73 -3.52
CA TYR A 64 1.70 3.98 -3.06
C TYR A 64 1.08 4.59 -1.79
N LEU A 65 1.90 4.89 -0.78
CA LEU A 65 1.42 5.48 0.48
C LEU A 65 0.75 6.83 0.25
N ALA A 66 1.36 7.71 -0.54
CA ALA A 66 0.79 9.02 -0.88
C ALA A 66 -0.54 8.88 -1.63
N THR A 67 -0.61 7.96 -2.61
CA THR A 67 -1.84 7.65 -3.35
C THR A 67 -2.95 7.15 -2.43
N GLN A 68 -2.63 6.31 -1.44
CA GLN A 68 -3.64 5.83 -0.48
C GLN A 68 -4.14 6.96 0.44
N LEU A 69 -3.27 7.88 0.88
CA LEU A 69 -3.69 9.05 1.65
C LEU A 69 -4.65 9.94 0.83
N ALA A 70 -4.31 10.21 -0.43
CA ALA A 70 -5.18 10.95 -1.35
C ALA A 70 -6.52 10.23 -1.59
N ALA A 71 -6.52 8.90 -1.71
CA ALA A 71 -7.73 8.09 -1.85
C ALA A 71 -8.63 8.15 -0.61
N TYR A 72 -8.07 8.16 0.60
CA TYR A 72 -8.85 8.40 1.83
C TYR A 72 -9.41 9.81 1.89
N LYS A 73 -8.62 10.82 1.50
CA LYS A 73 -9.06 12.23 1.48
C LYS A 73 -10.23 12.44 0.53
N SER A 74 -10.15 11.92 -0.67
CA SER A 74 -11.21 12.01 -1.69
C SER A 74 -12.43 11.13 -1.38
N GLY A 75 -12.27 10.10 -0.52
CA GLY A 75 -13.31 9.11 -0.24
C GLY A 75 -13.34 7.95 -1.25
N ALA A 76 -12.41 7.90 -2.19
CA ALA A 76 -12.24 6.76 -3.10
C ALA A 76 -11.79 5.48 -2.38
N ARG A 77 -11.19 5.60 -1.20
CA ARG A 77 -10.97 4.51 -0.25
C ARG A 77 -11.67 4.83 1.06
N LYS A 78 -12.58 3.96 1.49
CA LYS A 78 -13.40 4.24 2.68
C LYS A 78 -12.68 3.81 3.96
N SER A 79 -12.59 4.72 4.91
CA SER A 79 -12.20 4.50 6.30
C SER A 79 -12.53 5.77 7.06
N ALA A 80 -13.36 5.69 8.07
CA ALA A 80 -13.78 6.87 8.85
C ALA A 80 -12.56 7.53 9.55
N SER A 81 -11.71 6.74 10.19
CA SER A 81 -10.51 7.24 10.88
C SER A 81 -9.51 7.83 9.89
N MET A 82 -9.12 7.09 8.85
CA MET A 82 -8.11 7.56 7.89
C MET A 82 -8.58 8.76 7.09
N LYS A 83 -9.88 8.86 6.75
CA LYS A 83 -10.44 10.05 6.11
C LYS A 83 -10.25 11.29 6.97
N THR A 84 -10.52 11.18 8.28
CA THR A 84 -10.35 12.30 9.22
C THR A 84 -8.90 12.81 9.22
N PHE A 85 -7.92 11.93 9.28
CA PHE A 85 -6.51 12.32 9.22
C PHE A 85 -6.11 12.87 7.85
N ALA A 86 -6.53 12.23 6.77
CA ALA A 86 -6.19 12.63 5.41
C ALA A 86 -6.75 14.01 5.04
N MET A 87 -7.94 14.37 5.55
CA MET A 87 -8.53 15.70 5.36
C MET A 87 -7.72 16.85 5.97
N MET A 88 -6.84 16.57 6.94
CA MET A 88 -5.95 17.56 7.58
C MET A 88 -4.58 17.70 6.87
N MET A 89 -4.41 17.06 5.72
CA MET A 89 -3.16 17.03 4.98
C MET A 89 -3.34 17.72 3.62
N ASP A 90 -2.36 18.50 3.21
CA ASP A 90 -2.13 18.88 1.82
C ASP A 90 -1.26 17.82 1.12
N ASP A 91 -1.01 18.01 -0.16
CA ASP A 91 -0.29 17.04 -0.98
C ASP A 91 1.20 16.95 -0.57
N GLU A 92 1.81 18.08 -0.16
CA GLU A 92 3.19 18.10 0.33
C GLU A 92 3.32 17.26 1.61
N LYS A 93 2.43 17.46 2.57
CA LYS A 93 2.42 16.70 3.82
C LYS A 93 2.19 15.21 3.59
N MET A 94 1.31 14.83 2.65
CA MET A 94 1.10 13.43 2.28
C MET A 94 2.38 12.81 1.70
N THR A 95 3.08 13.54 0.83
CA THR A 95 4.33 13.11 0.21
C THR A 95 5.44 12.95 1.23
N ASP A 96 5.61 13.91 2.14
CA ASP A 96 6.62 13.86 3.21
C ASP A 96 6.40 12.68 4.16
N ILE A 97 5.15 12.49 4.63
CA ILE A 97 4.79 11.36 5.51
C ILE A 97 5.01 10.02 4.80
N ALA A 98 4.62 9.93 3.52
CA ALA A 98 4.82 8.73 2.71
C ALA A 98 6.31 8.39 2.56
N ALA A 99 7.15 9.39 2.24
CA ALA A 99 8.59 9.22 2.14
C ALA A 99 9.22 8.77 3.47
N TYR A 100 8.78 9.35 4.59
CA TYR A 100 9.25 8.97 5.92
C TYR A 100 8.97 7.48 6.21
N TYR A 101 7.73 7.02 6.04
CA TYR A 101 7.37 5.63 6.30
C TYR A 101 8.03 4.65 5.32
N ALA A 102 8.18 5.02 4.06
CA ALA A 102 8.89 4.22 3.06
C ALA A 102 10.35 3.96 3.44
N ASN A 103 10.97 4.90 4.15
CA ASN A 103 12.37 4.81 4.61
C ASN A 103 12.55 4.08 5.94
N LEU A 104 11.47 3.74 6.64
CA LEU A 104 11.57 2.97 7.89
C LEU A 104 11.83 1.49 7.58
N PRO A 105 12.64 0.82 8.41
CA PRO A 105 12.89 -0.61 8.25
C PRO A 105 11.61 -1.40 8.53
N PRO A 106 11.15 -2.23 7.58
CA PRO A 106 10.00 -3.07 7.83
C PRO A 106 10.33 -4.21 8.78
N ALA A 107 9.40 -4.55 9.67
CA ALA A 107 9.49 -5.69 10.56
C ALA A 107 8.16 -6.46 10.60
N ALA A 108 8.22 -7.72 10.96
CA ALA A 108 7.03 -8.53 11.15
C ALA A 108 6.24 -8.03 12.36
N VAL A 109 4.93 -7.93 12.21
CA VAL A 109 4.03 -7.64 13.33
C VAL A 109 3.95 -8.88 14.23
N PRO A 110 4.13 -8.73 15.55
CA PRO A 110 3.90 -9.84 16.47
C PRO A 110 2.47 -10.38 16.28
N MET A 111 2.35 -11.62 15.90
CA MET A 111 1.04 -12.26 15.74
C MET A 111 0.42 -12.51 17.12
N SER A 112 -0.90 -12.41 17.21
CA SER A 112 -1.66 -12.80 18.40
C SER A 112 -1.26 -14.21 18.84
N ALA A 113 -1.35 -14.50 20.13
CA ALA A 113 -0.76 -15.65 20.83
C ALA A 113 -1.13 -17.05 20.29
N THR A 114 -2.03 -17.17 19.34
CA THR A 114 -2.40 -18.45 18.70
C THR A 114 -1.72 -18.55 17.35
N SER A 115 -0.76 -19.46 17.23
CA SER A 115 -0.19 -19.80 15.91
C SER A 115 -1.30 -20.31 15.00
N PRO A 116 -1.34 -19.87 13.73
CA PRO A 116 -2.29 -20.41 12.76
C PRO A 116 -2.09 -21.91 12.58
N ASP A 117 -3.17 -22.65 12.31
CA ASP A 117 -3.14 -24.04 11.96
C ASP A 117 -2.28 -24.28 10.70
N GLU A 118 -1.52 -25.37 10.71
CA GLU A 118 -0.63 -25.75 9.59
C GLU A 118 -1.40 -25.94 8.28
N ALA A 119 -2.59 -26.53 8.33
CA ALA A 119 -3.43 -26.70 7.14
C ALA A 119 -3.89 -25.35 6.57
N LEU A 120 -4.22 -24.39 7.44
CA LEU A 120 -4.57 -23.03 7.05
C LEU A 120 -3.39 -22.34 6.36
N LEU A 121 -2.19 -22.45 6.92
CA LEU A 121 -0.98 -21.88 6.33
C LEU A 121 -0.65 -22.53 4.98
N ALA A 122 -0.77 -23.86 4.86
CA ALA A 122 -0.53 -24.57 3.60
C ALA A 122 -1.51 -24.14 2.50
N ARG A 123 -2.79 -23.94 2.84
CA ARG A 123 -3.80 -23.39 1.93
C ARG A 123 -3.43 -21.96 1.49
N GLY A 124 -3.10 -21.09 2.44
CA GLY A 124 -2.70 -19.71 2.16
C GLY A 124 -1.49 -19.65 1.25
N LYS A 125 -0.47 -20.47 1.52
CA LYS A 125 0.71 -20.61 0.66
C LYS A 125 0.33 -20.99 -0.77
N THR A 126 -0.51 -22.03 -0.90
CA THR A 126 -0.92 -22.53 -2.22
C THR A 126 -1.63 -21.41 -3.03
N LEU A 127 -2.56 -20.71 -2.42
CA LEU A 127 -3.27 -19.61 -3.08
C LEU A 127 -2.33 -18.46 -3.43
N ALA A 128 -1.42 -18.09 -2.52
CA ALA A 128 -0.51 -16.98 -2.77
C ALA A 128 0.51 -17.27 -3.86
N GLU A 129 1.07 -18.48 -3.91
CA GLU A 129 2.13 -18.84 -4.86
C GLU A 129 1.60 -19.45 -6.18
N LYS A 130 0.45 -20.11 -6.16
CA LYS A 130 -0.07 -20.84 -7.34
C LYS A 130 -1.45 -20.39 -7.78
N GLY A 131 -2.21 -19.72 -6.90
CA GLY A 131 -3.59 -19.37 -7.17
C GLY A 131 -4.53 -20.59 -7.20
N ASP A 132 -5.69 -20.39 -7.81
CA ASP A 132 -6.68 -21.42 -8.15
C ASP A 132 -7.34 -21.05 -9.49
N ALA A 133 -6.76 -21.52 -10.57
CA ALA A 133 -7.21 -21.18 -11.92
C ALA A 133 -8.67 -21.63 -12.19
N ALA A 134 -9.11 -22.73 -11.57
CA ALA A 134 -10.48 -23.24 -11.74
C ALA A 134 -11.52 -22.27 -11.15
N ARG A 135 -11.13 -21.48 -10.14
CA ARG A 135 -11.97 -20.46 -9.52
C ARG A 135 -11.65 -19.03 -9.98
N GLY A 136 -10.72 -18.88 -10.93
CA GLY A 136 -10.31 -17.56 -11.43
C GLY A 136 -9.47 -16.75 -10.41
N ILE A 137 -8.75 -17.43 -9.53
CA ILE A 137 -7.85 -16.80 -8.55
C ILE A 137 -6.41 -16.90 -9.08
N PRO A 138 -5.80 -15.79 -9.55
CA PRO A 138 -4.40 -15.78 -9.94
C PRO A 138 -3.51 -15.89 -8.70
N PRO A 139 -2.24 -16.35 -8.83
CA PRO A 139 -1.28 -16.26 -7.75
C PRO A 139 -1.04 -14.80 -7.34
N CYS A 140 -0.95 -14.51 -6.04
CA CYS A 140 -0.65 -13.15 -5.56
C CYS A 140 0.70 -12.65 -6.08
N THR A 141 1.65 -13.57 -6.22
CA THR A 141 2.99 -13.30 -6.78
C THR A 141 2.97 -12.77 -8.22
N GLN A 142 1.90 -12.99 -8.97
CA GLN A 142 1.80 -12.50 -10.35
C GLN A 142 1.80 -10.97 -10.43
N CYS A 143 1.23 -10.30 -9.42
CA CYS A 143 1.15 -8.84 -9.37
C CYS A 143 2.02 -8.26 -8.25
N HIS A 144 2.05 -8.91 -7.09
CA HIS A 144 2.79 -8.42 -5.91
C HIS A 144 4.28 -8.81 -5.90
N GLY A 145 4.82 -9.33 -7.01
CA GLY A 145 6.21 -9.76 -7.13
C GLY A 145 6.43 -11.20 -6.63
N ALA A 146 7.52 -11.83 -7.05
CA ALA A 146 7.81 -13.23 -6.79
C ALA A 146 7.87 -13.59 -5.28
N ASP A 147 8.18 -12.61 -4.45
CA ASP A 147 8.27 -12.69 -2.99
C ASP A 147 7.14 -11.95 -2.27
N ASN A 148 6.16 -11.38 -3.01
CA ASN A 148 5.06 -10.57 -2.50
C ASN A 148 5.52 -9.25 -1.81
N HIS A 149 6.71 -8.74 -2.11
CA HIS A 149 7.20 -7.47 -1.57
C HIS A 149 6.70 -6.23 -2.34
N GLY A 150 6.03 -6.45 -3.47
CA GLY A 150 5.44 -5.38 -4.26
C GLY A 150 6.41 -4.72 -5.24
N ASP A 151 5.96 -3.59 -5.75
CA ASP A 151 6.62 -2.74 -6.74
C ASP A 151 6.12 -1.30 -6.53
N VAL A 152 6.59 -0.34 -7.31
CA VAL A 152 6.31 1.12 -7.17
C VAL A 152 4.81 1.44 -6.98
N SER A 153 3.90 0.76 -7.65
CA SER A 153 2.45 1.02 -7.55
C SER A 153 1.67 -0.12 -6.89
N ILE A 154 2.27 -1.28 -6.75
CA ILE A 154 1.64 -2.48 -6.20
C ILE A 154 2.28 -2.75 -4.85
N PRO A 155 1.53 -2.70 -3.73
CA PRO A 155 2.13 -2.76 -2.40
C PRO A 155 2.71 -4.14 -2.08
N GLY A 156 3.75 -4.16 -1.27
CA GLY A 156 4.16 -5.36 -0.54
C GLY A 156 3.07 -5.79 0.44
N ILE A 157 2.77 -7.08 0.42
CA ILE A 157 1.69 -7.68 1.23
C ILE A 157 2.18 -8.65 2.30
N THR A 158 3.48 -8.95 2.32
CA THR A 158 4.12 -9.76 3.38
C THR A 158 4.19 -9.02 4.71
N ALA A 159 4.26 -9.73 5.81
CA ALA A 159 4.36 -9.19 7.17
C ALA A 159 3.32 -8.10 7.50
N GLN A 160 2.19 -8.09 6.81
CA GLN A 160 1.04 -7.25 7.17
C GLN A 160 0.21 -7.97 8.24
N PRO A 161 -0.43 -7.23 9.16
CA PRO A 161 -1.38 -7.80 10.11
C PRO A 161 -2.47 -8.59 9.38
N PRO A 162 -2.74 -9.84 9.76
CA PRO A 162 -3.70 -10.70 9.04
C PRO A 162 -5.11 -10.11 9.05
N GLY A 163 -5.55 -9.51 10.14
CA GLY A 163 -6.84 -8.84 10.21
C GLY A 163 -6.96 -7.66 9.25
N TYR A 164 -5.86 -6.92 9.03
CA TYR A 164 -5.83 -5.86 8.03
C TYR A 164 -5.98 -6.41 6.61
N LEU A 165 -5.24 -7.48 6.25
CA LEU A 165 -5.33 -8.09 4.92
C LEU A 165 -6.76 -8.58 4.62
N GLN A 166 -7.38 -9.27 5.58
CA GLN A 166 -8.77 -9.73 5.46
C GLN A 166 -9.74 -8.56 5.27
N ALA A 167 -9.56 -7.50 6.06
CA ALA A 167 -10.40 -6.30 5.93
C ALA A 167 -10.26 -5.63 4.56
N GLN A 168 -9.05 -5.64 3.97
CA GLN A 168 -8.85 -5.08 2.64
C GLN A 168 -9.49 -5.93 1.54
N ILE A 169 -9.36 -7.26 1.60
CA ILE A 169 -10.06 -8.17 0.66
C ILE A 169 -11.57 -7.91 0.73
N THR A 170 -12.12 -7.84 1.94
CA THR A 170 -13.55 -7.52 2.16
C THR A 170 -13.92 -6.14 1.62
N ALA A 171 -13.05 -5.15 1.78
CA ALA A 171 -13.31 -3.79 1.28
C ALA A 171 -13.42 -3.73 -0.24
N TRP A 172 -12.60 -4.48 -0.98
CA TRP A 172 -12.77 -4.60 -2.43
C TRP A 172 -14.08 -5.32 -2.79
N GLN A 173 -14.40 -6.43 -2.12
CA GLN A 173 -15.66 -7.16 -2.35
C GLN A 173 -16.90 -6.30 -2.17
N ARG A 174 -16.85 -5.34 -1.23
CA ARG A 174 -17.96 -4.40 -0.93
C ARG A 174 -17.95 -3.14 -1.78
N GLY A 175 -16.93 -2.91 -2.60
CA GLY A 175 -16.76 -1.66 -3.34
C GLY A 175 -16.36 -0.47 -2.46
N ASP A 176 -15.75 -0.72 -1.31
CA ASP A 176 -15.22 0.31 -0.42
C ASP A 176 -13.84 0.83 -0.86
N ARG A 177 -13.25 0.22 -1.89
CA ARG A 177 -11.99 0.61 -2.56
C ARG A 177 -12.16 0.66 -4.09
N PRO A 178 -13.03 1.53 -4.61
CA PRO A 178 -13.31 1.60 -6.06
C PRO A 178 -12.12 2.12 -6.88
N ASN A 179 -11.20 2.87 -6.30
CA ASN A 179 -10.00 3.36 -6.96
C ASN A 179 -9.06 2.25 -7.46
N ASP A 180 -9.11 1.09 -6.79
CA ASP A 180 -8.31 -0.08 -7.15
C ASP A 180 -9.18 -1.15 -7.86
N SER A 181 -10.39 -0.78 -8.30
CA SER A 181 -11.42 -1.73 -8.78
C SER A 181 -11.74 -1.59 -10.25
N SER A 182 -11.34 -0.48 -10.89
CA SER A 182 -11.83 -0.10 -12.21
C SER A 182 -11.18 -0.83 -13.38
N ASP A 183 -10.05 -1.50 -13.13
CA ASP A 183 -9.28 -2.16 -14.18
C ASP A 183 -9.18 -3.67 -13.95
N GLU A 184 -9.02 -4.43 -15.02
CA GLU A 184 -8.66 -5.86 -14.96
C GLU A 184 -7.37 -6.12 -14.16
N LYS A 185 -6.60 -5.08 -13.88
CA LYS A 185 -5.34 -5.09 -13.14
C LYS A 185 -5.48 -4.79 -11.64
N GLY A 186 -6.66 -4.37 -11.17
CA GLY A 186 -6.90 -4.08 -9.77
C GLY A 186 -7.18 -5.32 -8.92
N MET A 187 -7.29 -5.14 -7.61
CA MET A 187 -7.55 -6.24 -6.68
C MET A 187 -8.99 -6.79 -6.72
N PHE A 188 -9.96 -6.01 -7.21
CA PHE A 188 -11.37 -6.45 -7.22
C PHE A 188 -11.60 -7.73 -8.04
N PRO A 189 -11.04 -7.91 -9.27
CA PRO A 189 -11.20 -9.13 -10.03
C PRO A 189 -10.73 -10.40 -9.29
N THR A 190 -9.69 -10.28 -8.45
CA THR A 190 -9.19 -11.37 -7.62
C THR A 190 -10.00 -11.52 -6.34
N ALA A 191 -10.24 -10.43 -5.62
CA ALA A 191 -10.91 -10.42 -4.32
C ALA A 191 -12.31 -11.04 -4.37
N ARG A 192 -13.08 -10.79 -5.43
CA ARG A 192 -14.45 -11.33 -5.59
C ARG A 192 -14.51 -12.85 -5.64
N HIS A 193 -13.43 -13.52 -5.95
CA HIS A 193 -13.35 -14.99 -6.04
C HIS A 193 -12.83 -15.65 -4.75
N LEU A 194 -12.29 -14.86 -3.80
CA LEU A 194 -11.85 -15.35 -2.51
C LEU A 194 -13.06 -15.45 -1.55
N ASN A 195 -13.28 -16.64 -0.99
CA ASN A 195 -14.23 -16.78 0.10
C ASN A 195 -13.58 -16.39 1.44
N ALA A 196 -14.35 -16.44 2.54
CA ALA A 196 -13.85 -16.07 3.86
C ALA A 196 -12.68 -16.94 4.35
N GLU A 197 -12.72 -18.24 4.04
CA GLU A 197 -11.66 -19.18 4.40
C GLU A 197 -10.38 -18.91 3.61
N ASP A 198 -10.49 -18.63 2.30
CA ASP A 198 -9.37 -18.25 1.44
C ASP A 198 -8.70 -16.96 1.96
N SER A 199 -9.52 -15.95 2.27
CA SER A 199 -9.05 -14.67 2.79
C SER A 199 -8.31 -14.82 4.11
N THR A 200 -8.82 -15.70 4.99
CA THR A 200 -8.18 -16.03 6.28
C THR A 200 -6.86 -16.74 6.06
N ALA A 201 -6.84 -17.75 5.18
CA ALA A 201 -5.66 -18.54 4.89
C ALA A 201 -4.53 -17.72 4.27
N VAL A 202 -4.84 -16.93 3.23
CA VAL A 202 -3.86 -16.04 2.55
C VAL A 202 -3.32 -15.00 3.52
N ALA A 203 -4.19 -14.35 4.30
CA ALA A 203 -3.78 -13.34 5.27
C ALA A 203 -2.87 -13.94 6.36
N ALA A 204 -3.21 -15.11 6.88
CA ALA A 204 -2.40 -15.80 7.89
C ALA A 204 -1.02 -16.17 7.34
N TRP A 205 -0.96 -16.72 6.12
CA TRP A 205 0.31 -17.11 5.53
C TRP A 205 1.20 -15.88 5.21
N LEU A 206 0.65 -14.85 4.57
CA LEU A 206 1.39 -13.63 4.25
C LEU A 206 1.95 -12.93 5.49
N ALA A 207 1.22 -12.95 6.59
CA ALA A 207 1.67 -12.38 7.86
C ALA A 207 2.91 -13.10 8.44
N THR A 208 3.12 -14.38 8.11
CA THR A 208 4.28 -15.16 8.55
C THR A 208 5.52 -14.94 7.67
N GLN A 209 5.37 -14.31 6.51
CA GLN A 209 6.47 -14.09 5.60
C GLN A 209 7.33 -12.90 6.07
N LYS A 210 8.60 -12.89 5.65
CA LYS A 210 9.48 -11.75 5.93
C LYS A 210 8.95 -10.50 5.22
N PRO A 211 9.08 -9.32 5.85
CA PRO A 211 8.69 -8.06 5.23
C PRO A 211 9.58 -7.68 4.07
#